data_53ec73e526aa3047eda1bf7df8fc167f
#
_entry.id   53ec73e526aa3047eda1bf7df8fc167f
#
_cell.length_a   1.000
_cell.length_b   1.000
_cell.length_c   1.000
_cell.angle_alpha   90.00
_cell.angle_beta   90.00
_cell.angle_gamma   90.00
#
_symmetry.space_group_name_H-M   'P 1'
#
loop_
_entity.id
_entity.type
_entity.pdbx_description
1 polymer ?
#
loop_
_entity_poly.entity_id
_entity_poly.type
_entity_poly.pdbx_seq_one_letter_code
_entity_poly.pdbx_strand_id
1 'polypeptide(L)'
;MNYQHGDHVSVWPTNPEIEVDRFLFALGLGAPERRDAVIGIESLDPALAKVPFPVPTTYTTVLRHYIDINAVAGRQILGNLAKYAPTPEAEDFIRGLSLDKELYANIIGGGCLKLAEVLQLAAGDDIRARPSLENITAWKIPFDMIVSNIPRLQPRYYSISSSPKLYSTSIHITCVVLKYQSVENPKTSVKWVYGVGSNFLSNLKYAANGEEPPMITTGTNPTSPSYAIAGPRGAYMEDRIFKVPVHVRRSTFRLPTNPKSPIIMIGPGSVSSYS
;
A
#
# COMPACT_ATOMS: atom_id res chain seq x y z
N MET A 1 -4.97 -28.59 1.36
CA MET A 1 -5.44 -27.31 1.92
C MET A 1 -6.89 -27.49 2.37
N ASN A 2 -7.29 -26.90 3.52
CA ASN A 2 -8.66 -27.06 4.03
C ASN A 2 -9.44 -25.76 3.84
N TYR A 3 -10.19 -25.65 2.74
CA TYR A 3 -11.07 -24.54 2.43
C TYR A 3 -12.40 -25.03 1.84
N GLN A 4 -13.39 -24.16 1.80
CA GLN A 4 -14.71 -24.44 1.24
C GLN A 4 -15.13 -23.35 0.26
N HIS A 5 -16.12 -23.62 -0.56
CA HIS A 5 -16.74 -22.62 -1.43
C HIS A 5 -17.23 -21.42 -0.61
N GLY A 6 -16.99 -20.22 -1.10
CA GLY A 6 -17.34 -18.97 -0.44
C GLY A 6 -16.34 -18.51 0.63
N ASP A 7 -15.30 -19.28 0.93
CA ASP A 7 -14.20 -18.81 1.77
C ASP A 7 -13.39 -17.75 1.05
N HIS A 8 -12.64 -16.97 1.81
CA HIS A 8 -11.75 -15.93 1.31
C HIS A 8 -10.30 -16.26 1.64
N VAL A 9 -9.40 -15.84 0.78
CA VAL A 9 -7.96 -15.81 1.10
C VAL A 9 -7.55 -14.35 1.30
N SER A 10 -6.92 -14.06 2.42
CA SER A 10 -6.23 -12.80 2.65
C SER A 10 -4.79 -12.90 2.19
N VAL A 11 -4.31 -11.87 1.50
CA VAL A 11 -2.95 -11.75 0.98
C VAL A 11 -2.31 -10.51 1.58
N TRP A 12 -1.12 -10.64 2.17
CA TRP A 12 -0.34 -9.50 2.65
C TRP A 12 0.58 -8.98 1.54
N PRO A 13 0.28 -7.82 0.93
CA PRO A 13 1.15 -7.22 -0.06
C PRO A 13 2.32 -6.50 0.61
N THR A 14 3.26 -6.02 -0.20
CA THR A 14 4.23 -5.00 0.18
C THR A 14 3.83 -3.63 -0.38
N ASN A 15 4.41 -2.55 0.12
CA ASN A 15 4.29 -1.24 -0.50
C ASN A 15 5.18 -1.15 -1.75
N PRO A 16 4.80 -0.37 -2.78
CA PRO A 16 5.62 -0.15 -3.97
C PRO A 16 6.96 0.50 -3.62
N GLU A 17 8.04 0.07 -4.28
CA GLU A 17 9.40 0.56 -4.02
C GLU A 17 9.52 2.08 -4.21
N ILE A 18 8.89 2.64 -5.24
CA ILE A 18 8.91 4.08 -5.49
C ILE A 18 8.32 4.89 -4.33
N GLU A 19 7.29 4.35 -3.65
CA GLU A 19 6.67 5.03 -2.51
C GLU A 19 7.49 4.86 -1.24
N VAL A 20 8.15 3.71 -1.09
CA VAL A 20 9.12 3.49 0.00
C VAL A 20 10.28 4.46 -0.12
N ASP A 21 10.85 4.60 -1.32
CA ASP A 21 11.93 5.55 -1.59
C ASP A 21 11.48 6.98 -1.34
N ARG A 22 10.34 7.39 -1.89
CA ARG A 22 9.75 8.71 -1.68
C ARG A 22 9.63 9.04 -0.18
N PHE A 23 9.10 8.11 0.59
CA PHE A 23 8.90 8.31 2.01
C PHE A 23 10.24 8.40 2.78
N LEU A 24 11.20 7.53 2.46
CA LEU A 24 12.55 7.58 3.05
C LEU A 24 13.26 8.90 2.77
N PHE A 25 13.17 9.41 1.53
CA PHE A 25 13.75 10.70 1.19
C PHE A 25 13.05 11.84 1.92
N ALA A 26 11.72 11.84 1.96
CA ALA A 26 10.95 12.85 2.70
C ALA A 26 11.27 12.87 4.22
N LEU A 27 11.68 11.75 4.80
CA LEU A 27 12.14 11.67 6.19
C LEU A 27 13.63 11.93 6.37
N GLY A 28 14.40 12.21 5.29
CA GLY A 28 15.86 12.36 5.34
C GLY A 28 16.60 11.04 5.64
N LEU A 29 15.93 9.91 5.41
CA LEU A 29 16.45 8.55 5.65
C LEU A 29 16.85 7.83 4.37
N GLY A 30 16.87 8.52 3.23
CA GLY A 30 17.07 7.90 1.91
C GLY A 30 18.51 7.50 1.60
N ALA A 31 19.52 7.99 2.34
CA ALA A 31 20.90 7.58 2.18
C ALA A 31 21.11 6.10 2.55
N PRO A 32 21.93 5.33 1.79
CA PRO A 32 22.10 3.90 2.01
C PRO A 32 22.43 3.52 3.46
N GLU A 33 23.29 4.29 4.11
CA GLU A 33 23.74 4.05 5.48
C GLU A 33 22.61 4.22 6.51
N ARG A 34 21.60 5.04 6.18
CA ARG A 34 20.45 5.32 7.05
C ARG A 34 19.28 4.38 6.78
N ARG A 35 18.90 4.21 5.50
CA ARG A 35 17.70 3.49 5.14
C ARG A 35 17.64 2.05 5.65
N ASP A 36 18.81 1.39 5.70
CA ASP A 36 18.96 0.00 6.13
C ASP A 36 19.63 -0.12 7.51
N ALA A 37 19.76 1.00 8.23
CA ALA A 37 20.21 0.98 9.62
C ALA A 37 19.26 0.16 10.47
N VAL A 38 19.82 -0.70 11.32
CA VAL A 38 19.05 -1.52 12.26
C VAL A 38 18.51 -0.64 13.38
N ILE A 39 17.21 -0.68 13.57
CA ILE A 39 16.51 0.08 14.62
C ILE A 39 15.78 -0.86 15.59
N GLY A 40 15.71 -0.44 16.84
CA GLY A 40 14.81 -0.97 17.86
C GLY A 40 13.75 0.06 18.17
N ILE A 41 12.51 -0.38 18.31
CA ILE A 41 11.38 0.44 18.77
C ILE A 41 10.74 -0.27 19.94
N GLU A 42 10.54 0.45 21.01
CA GLU A 42 9.88 -0.06 22.22
C GLU A 42 8.64 0.78 22.52
N SER A 43 7.62 0.14 23.05
CA SER A 43 6.45 0.84 23.55
C SER A 43 6.77 1.43 24.94
N LEU A 44 6.44 2.68 25.13
CA LEU A 44 6.55 3.35 26.45
C LEU A 44 5.59 2.71 27.47
N ASP A 45 4.45 2.20 26.99
CA ASP A 45 3.49 1.47 27.78
C ASP A 45 3.01 0.21 27.03
N PRO A 46 3.65 -0.96 27.25
CA PRO A 46 3.29 -2.20 26.57
C PRO A 46 1.89 -2.72 26.88
N ALA A 47 1.26 -2.22 27.96
CA ALA A 47 -0.12 -2.57 28.30
C ALA A 47 -1.13 -1.86 27.39
N LEU A 48 -0.82 -0.63 26.97
CA LEU A 48 -1.69 0.20 26.14
C LEU A 48 -1.40 0.04 24.64
N ALA A 49 -0.13 -0.10 24.26
CA ALA A 49 0.26 -0.17 22.88
C ALA A 49 1.36 -1.22 22.65
N LYS A 50 1.22 -2.00 21.59
CA LYS A 50 2.26 -2.94 21.13
C LYS A 50 2.92 -2.41 19.87
N VAL A 51 4.24 -2.61 19.77
CA VAL A 51 4.96 -2.34 18.52
C VAL A 51 4.32 -3.16 17.40
N PRO A 52 3.93 -2.52 16.27
CA PRO A 52 3.12 -3.17 15.25
C PRO A 52 3.89 -4.14 14.34
N PHE A 53 5.17 -4.36 14.56
CA PHE A 53 6.04 -5.22 13.73
C PHE A 53 7.19 -5.82 14.57
N PRO A 54 7.86 -6.87 14.07
CA PRO A 54 9.01 -7.46 14.75
C PRO A 54 10.19 -6.49 14.86
N VAL A 55 10.90 -6.51 15.98
CA VAL A 55 12.13 -5.79 16.24
C VAL A 55 13.25 -6.76 16.64
N PRO A 56 14.53 -6.51 16.29
CA PRO A 56 15.04 -5.38 15.53
C PRO A 56 14.65 -5.40 14.05
N THR A 57 14.60 -4.23 13.41
CA THR A 57 14.18 -4.05 12.02
C THR A 57 14.96 -2.91 11.35
N THR A 58 14.59 -2.51 10.12
CA THR A 58 15.16 -1.33 9.43
C THR A 58 14.04 -0.38 9.00
N TYR A 59 14.37 0.90 8.76
CA TYR A 59 13.40 1.87 8.24
C TYR A 59 12.75 1.38 6.94
N THR A 60 13.56 0.91 5.99
CA THR A 60 13.08 0.32 4.73
C THR A 60 12.09 -0.82 4.97
N THR A 61 12.41 -1.74 5.87
CA THR A 61 11.56 -2.89 6.16
C THR A 61 10.21 -2.47 6.75
N VAL A 62 10.19 -1.49 7.66
CA VAL A 62 8.95 -0.98 8.25
C VAL A 62 8.06 -0.36 7.19
N LEU A 63 8.60 0.55 6.37
CA LEU A 63 7.86 1.25 5.32
C LEU A 63 7.40 0.29 4.21
N ARG A 64 8.17 -0.74 3.89
CA ARG A 64 7.87 -1.69 2.82
C ARG A 64 6.81 -2.70 3.21
N HIS A 65 6.85 -3.23 4.44
CA HIS A 65 6.08 -4.42 4.80
C HIS A 65 5.01 -4.20 5.87
N TYR A 66 5.10 -3.16 6.70
CA TYR A 66 4.32 -3.13 7.93
C TYR A 66 3.33 -1.99 8.08
N ILE A 67 3.59 -0.82 7.55
CA ILE A 67 2.70 0.34 7.66
C ILE A 67 2.14 0.77 6.31
N ASP A 68 0.91 1.28 6.28
CA ASP A 68 0.20 1.63 5.05
C ASP A 68 0.56 3.04 4.58
N ILE A 69 1.69 3.17 3.88
CA ILE A 69 2.15 4.44 3.29
C ILE A 69 1.45 4.81 1.99
N ASN A 70 0.59 3.93 1.46
CA ASN A 70 -0.15 4.15 0.21
C ASN A 70 -1.58 4.65 0.42
N ALA A 71 -2.07 4.67 1.65
CA ALA A 71 -3.33 5.31 1.96
C ALA A 71 -3.28 6.81 1.66
N VAL A 72 -4.43 7.37 1.28
CA VAL A 72 -4.59 8.82 1.16
C VAL A 72 -4.30 9.47 2.52
N ALA A 73 -3.50 10.54 2.53
CA ALA A 73 -3.06 11.20 3.76
C ALA A 73 -4.26 11.72 4.58
N GLY A 74 -4.42 11.27 5.82
CA GLY A 74 -5.51 11.69 6.69
C GLY A 74 -5.30 13.08 7.28
N ARG A 75 -6.38 13.82 7.54
CA ARG A 75 -6.32 15.18 8.10
C ARG A 75 -5.64 15.24 9.47
N GLN A 76 -5.89 14.24 10.32
CA GLN A 76 -5.32 14.20 11.67
C GLN A 76 -3.79 14.08 11.64
N ILE A 77 -3.24 13.20 10.81
CA ILE A 77 -1.79 13.06 10.71
C ILE A 77 -1.15 14.34 10.15
N LEU A 78 -1.79 15.02 9.18
CA LEU A 78 -1.31 16.29 8.66
C LEU A 78 -1.20 17.33 9.78
N GLY A 79 -2.24 17.48 10.62
CA GLY A 79 -2.21 18.39 11.76
C GLY A 79 -1.08 18.06 12.75
N ASN A 80 -0.84 16.78 13.03
CA ASN A 80 0.22 16.33 13.93
C ASN A 80 1.63 16.59 13.38
N LEU A 81 1.80 16.60 12.05
CA LEU A 81 3.09 16.76 11.40
C LEU A 81 3.43 18.20 11.00
N ALA A 82 2.46 19.12 11.01
CA ALA A 82 2.67 20.51 10.58
C ALA A 82 3.87 21.19 11.28
N LYS A 83 4.04 20.97 12.58
CA LYS A 83 5.16 21.53 13.38
C LYS A 83 6.57 21.08 12.96
N TYR A 84 6.68 20.06 12.12
CA TYR A 84 7.96 19.56 11.59
C TYR A 84 8.26 20.08 10.18
N ALA A 85 7.43 21.00 9.67
CA ALA A 85 7.60 21.56 8.34
C ALA A 85 8.97 22.25 8.17
N PRO A 86 9.60 22.12 7.01
CA PRO A 86 10.91 22.71 6.76
C PRO A 86 10.85 24.24 6.63
N THR A 87 9.71 24.80 6.29
CA THR A 87 9.48 26.26 6.15
C THR A 87 8.13 26.66 6.74
N PRO A 88 7.95 27.95 7.11
CA PRO A 88 6.65 28.45 7.58
C PRO A 88 5.53 28.26 6.55
N GLU A 89 5.81 28.44 5.28
CA GLU A 89 4.83 28.28 4.18
C GLU A 89 4.35 26.83 4.08
N ALA A 90 5.27 25.88 4.25
CA ALA A 90 4.93 24.45 4.29
C ALA A 90 4.08 24.12 5.53
N GLU A 91 4.39 24.71 6.67
CA GLU A 91 3.60 24.55 7.89
C GLU A 91 2.17 25.07 7.70
N ASP A 92 2.03 26.29 7.19
CA ASP A 92 0.73 26.93 6.94
C ASP A 92 -0.10 26.12 5.95
N PHE A 93 0.52 25.62 4.89
CA PHE A 93 -0.16 24.77 3.90
C PHE A 93 -0.67 23.46 4.50
N ILE A 94 0.15 22.72 5.25
CA ILE A 94 -0.24 21.48 5.93
C ILE A 94 -1.32 21.74 6.99
N ARG A 95 -1.19 22.83 7.73
CA ARG A 95 -2.16 23.24 8.74
C ARG A 95 -3.51 23.60 8.10
N GLY A 96 -3.49 24.32 6.97
CA GLY A 96 -4.67 24.61 6.15
C GLY A 96 -5.38 23.32 5.70
N LEU A 97 -4.65 22.35 5.14
CA LEU A 97 -5.18 21.04 4.74
C LEU A 97 -5.80 20.25 5.92
N SER A 98 -5.26 20.40 7.13
CA SER A 98 -5.79 19.70 8.31
C SER A 98 -7.08 20.32 8.84
N LEU A 99 -7.25 21.63 8.71
CA LEU A 99 -8.37 22.39 9.28
C LEU A 99 -9.51 22.54 8.26
N ASP A 100 -9.21 22.86 7.01
CA ASP A 100 -10.20 23.09 5.96
C ASP A 100 -10.58 21.79 5.25
N LYS A 101 -11.85 21.36 5.42
CA LYS A 101 -12.38 20.13 4.84
C LYS A 101 -12.52 20.21 3.32
N GLU A 102 -12.86 21.37 2.77
CA GLU A 102 -13.04 21.54 1.32
C GLU A 102 -11.68 21.58 0.62
N LEU A 103 -10.73 22.31 1.17
CA LEU A 103 -9.36 22.34 0.68
C LEU A 103 -8.74 20.92 0.68
N TYR A 104 -8.92 20.19 1.77
CA TYR A 104 -8.48 18.80 1.87
C TYR A 104 -9.15 17.92 0.81
N ALA A 105 -10.46 17.98 0.67
CA ALA A 105 -11.20 17.15 -0.28
C ALA A 105 -10.76 17.43 -1.73
N ASN A 106 -10.54 18.69 -2.07
CA ASN A 106 -10.11 19.09 -3.40
C ASN A 106 -8.67 18.67 -3.71
N ILE A 107 -7.73 18.92 -2.81
CA ILE A 107 -6.30 18.67 -3.07
C ILE A 107 -5.95 17.20 -2.77
N ILE A 108 -6.22 16.74 -1.57
CA ILE A 108 -5.80 15.42 -1.11
C ILE A 108 -6.74 14.33 -1.65
N GLY A 109 -8.05 14.50 -1.46
CA GLY A 109 -9.06 13.54 -1.89
C GLY A 109 -9.07 13.38 -3.40
N GLY A 110 -9.24 14.47 -4.14
CA GLY A 110 -9.27 14.48 -5.62
C GLY A 110 -7.94 14.01 -6.22
N GLY A 111 -6.82 14.50 -5.69
CA GLY A 111 -5.47 14.11 -6.12
C GLY A 111 -5.05 12.71 -5.67
N CYS A 112 -5.80 12.04 -4.78
CA CYS A 112 -5.42 10.76 -4.16
C CYS A 112 -4.01 10.80 -3.58
N LEU A 113 -3.66 11.90 -2.88
CA LEU A 113 -2.30 12.13 -2.41
C LEU A 113 -1.98 11.31 -1.17
N LYS A 114 -0.88 10.59 -1.24
CA LYS A 114 -0.28 9.85 -0.12
C LYS A 114 0.50 10.82 0.77
N LEU A 115 0.78 10.42 2.01
CA LEU A 115 1.44 11.31 2.97
C LEU A 115 2.77 11.87 2.45
N ALA A 116 3.66 11.03 1.89
CA ALA A 116 4.95 11.50 1.38
C ALA A 116 4.80 12.48 0.19
N GLU A 117 3.79 12.28 -0.67
CA GLU A 117 3.48 13.22 -1.76
C GLU A 117 2.98 14.57 -1.21
N VAL A 118 2.20 14.56 -0.12
CA VAL A 118 1.74 15.80 0.53
C VAL A 118 2.90 16.55 1.16
N LEU A 119 3.84 15.84 1.81
CA LEU A 119 5.04 16.47 2.37
C LEU A 119 5.89 17.12 1.27
N GLN A 120 6.10 16.43 0.14
CA GLN A 120 6.80 17.00 -1.01
C GLN A 120 6.07 18.24 -1.55
N LEU A 121 4.76 18.14 -1.80
CA LEU A 121 3.97 19.24 -2.33
C LEU A 121 4.02 20.47 -1.41
N ALA A 122 3.97 20.28 -0.10
CA ALA A 122 4.08 21.35 0.88
C ALA A 122 5.45 22.01 0.89
N ALA A 123 6.51 21.25 0.64
CA ALA A 123 7.88 21.77 0.52
C ALA A 123 8.17 22.44 -0.85
N GLY A 124 7.23 22.37 -1.80
CA GLY A 124 7.43 22.90 -3.15
C GLY A 124 8.13 21.96 -4.12
N ASP A 125 8.31 20.69 -3.74
CA ASP A 125 8.96 19.68 -4.58
C ASP A 125 8.02 19.15 -5.68
N ASP A 126 8.58 18.71 -6.82
CA ASP A 126 7.79 18.07 -7.88
C ASP A 126 7.48 16.60 -7.52
N ILE A 127 6.22 16.32 -7.18
CA ILE A 127 5.75 14.97 -6.84
C ILE A 127 5.78 13.99 -8.02
N ARG A 128 5.96 14.48 -9.26
CA ARG A 128 6.05 13.65 -10.47
C ARG A 128 7.47 13.18 -10.74
N ALA A 129 8.45 13.89 -10.22
CA ALA A 129 9.83 13.51 -10.36
C ALA A 129 10.09 12.15 -9.67
N ARG A 130 11.00 11.36 -10.24
CA ARG A 130 11.46 10.15 -9.57
C ARG A 130 12.14 10.53 -8.26
N PRO A 131 11.76 9.92 -7.13
CA PRO A 131 12.31 10.25 -5.83
C PRO A 131 13.85 10.12 -5.77
N SER A 132 14.52 11.16 -5.27
CA SER A 132 15.97 11.16 -5.02
C SER A 132 16.32 12.12 -3.87
N LEU A 133 17.55 12.02 -3.36
CA LEU A 133 18.08 12.94 -2.33
C LEU A 133 18.15 14.41 -2.81
N GLU A 134 18.22 14.62 -4.12
CA GLU A 134 18.40 15.93 -4.71
C GLU A 134 17.09 16.67 -4.96
N ASN A 135 15.98 15.94 -5.10
CA ASN A 135 14.69 16.50 -5.50
C ASN A 135 13.58 16.35 -4.45
N ILE A 136 13.91 15.88 -3.25
CA ILE A 136 12.97 15.79 -2.13
C ILE A 136 13.54 16.51 -0.92
N THR A 137 12.82 17.50 -0.45
CA THR A 137 13.11 18.22 0.79
C THR A 137 12.83 17.34 2.00
N ALA A 138 13.87 17.12 2.82
CA ALA A 138 13.74 16.28 4.01
C ALA A 138 13.04 17.03 5.15
N TRP A 139 12.08 16.36 5.75
CA TRP A 139 11.39 16.78 6.97
C TRP A 139 12.02 16.13 8.20
N LYS A 140 12.21 16.89 9.26
CA LYS A 140 12.78 16.38 10.52
C LYS A 140 11.73 15.71 11.41
N ILE A 141 10.94 14.80 10.83
CA ILE A 141 9.89 14.08 11.55
C ILE A 141 10.51 12.90 12.28
N PRO A 142 10.33 12.78 13.61
CA PRO A 142 10.73 11.58 14.35
C PRO A 142 10.01 10.35 13.85
N PHE A 143 10.71 9.22 13.71
CA PHE A 143 10.14 8.01 13.11
C PHE A 143 9.04 7.36 13.97
N ASP A 144 9.09 7.54 15.28
CA ASP A 144 8.04 7.13 16.21
C ASP A 144 6.70 7.84 15.92
N MET A 145 6.74 9.11 15.49
CA MET A 145 5.55 9.84 15.04
C MET A 145 4.94 9.21 13.79
N ILE A 146 5.76 8.70 12.88
CA ILE A 146 5.29 7.98 11.69
C ILE A 146 4.62 6.66 12.09
N VAL A 147 5.29 5.86 12.90
CA VAL A 147 4.78 4.55 13.37
C VAL A 147 3.49 4.70 14.19
N SER A 148 3.38 5.76 14.98
CA SER A 148 2.20 6.01 15.83
C SER A 148 0.99 6.52 15.06
N ASN A 149 1.17 7.16 13.90
CA ASN A 149 0.10 7.81 13.15
C ASN A 149 -0.31 7.08 11.86
N ILE A 150 0.54 6.21 11.32
CA ILE A 150 0.21 5.42 10.13
C ILE A 150 -0.25 4.02 10.55
N PRO A 151 -1.44 3.57 10.11
CA PRO A 151 -1.94 2.25 10.45
C PRO A 151 -1.09 1.14 9.81
N ARG A 152 -1.24 -0.08 10.33
CA ARG A 152 -0.62 -1.27 9.71
C ARG A 152 -1.12 -1.47 8.28
N LEU A 153 -0.24 -1.91 7.41
CA LEU A 153 -0.59 -2.40 6.08
C LEU A 153 -1.53 -3.61 6.22
N GLN A 154 -2.75 -3.45 5.75
CA GLN A 154 -3.79 -4.47 5.89
C GLN A 154 -3.69 -5.50 4.76
N PRO A 155 -4.03 -6.78 5.04
CA PRO A 155 -4.18 -7.77 3.98
C PRO A 155 -5.35 -7.40 3.06
N ARG A 156 -5.29 -7.89 1.83
CA ARG A 156 -6.40 -7.78 0.86
C ARG A 156 -7.11 -9.12 0.76
N TYR A 157 -8.44 -9.08 0.83
CA TYR A 157 -9.27 -10.28 0.81
C TYR A 157 -9.76 -10.55 -0.61
N TYR A 158 -9.59 -11.78 -1.04
CA TYR A 158 -10.06 -12.25 -2.35
C TYR A 158 -10.95 -13.47 -2.14
N SER A 159 -12.08 -13.52 -2.84
CA SER A 159 -12.92 -14.71 -2.86
C SER A 159 -12.19 -15.86 -3.55
N ILE A 160 -12.25 -17.05 -2.97
CA ILE A 160 -11.68 -18.25 -3.56
C ILE A 160 -12.59 -18.70 -4.70
N SER A 161 -12.05 -18.75 -5.92
CA SER A 161 -12.78 -19.15 -7.13
C SER A 161 -12.62 -20.64 -7.47
N SER A 162 -11.70 -21.37 -6.82
CA SER A 162 -11.51 -22.82 -7.03
C SER A 162 -12.46 -23.67 -6.17
N SER A 163 -12.71 -24.88 -6.64
CA SER A 163 -13.41 -25.91 -5.87
C SER A 163 -12.40 -26.81 -5.16
N PRO A 164 -12.50 -27.02 -3.83
CA PRO A 164 -11.60 -27.93 -3.11
C PRO A 164 -11.73 -29.40 -3.57
N LYS A 165 -12.83 -29.77 -4.19
CA LYS A 165 -13.05 -31.10 -4.76
C LYS A 165 -12.21 -31.33 -6.01
N LEU A 166 -11.98 -30.29 -6.83
CA LEU A 166 -11.19 -30.34 -8.06
C LEU A 166 -9.72 -29.95 -7.80
N TYR A 167 -9.49 -29.03 -6.86
CA TYR A 167 -8.19 -28.44 -6.56
C TYR A 167 -7.85 -28.58 -5.07
N SER A 168 -7.58 -29.82 -4.64
CA SER A 168 -7.34 -30.14 -3.22
C SER A 168 -6.04 -29.53 -2.67
N THR A 169 -5.08 -29.23 -3.54
CA THR A 169 -3.73 -28.73 -3.16
C THR A 169 -3.49 -27.28 -3.54
N SER A 170 -4.43 -26.62 -4.23
CA SER A 170 -4.29 -25.25 -4.71
C SER A 170 -5.52 -24.40 -4.44
N ILE A 171 -5.30 -23.10 -4.31
CA ILE A 171 -6.34 -22.08 -4.19
C ILE A 171 -6.23 -21.13 -5.39
N HIS A 172 -7.34 -20.93 -6.10
CA HIS A 172 -7.40 -19.96 -7.17
C HIS A 172 -8.15 -18.72 -6.72
N ILE A 173 -7.69 -17.56 -7.15
CA ILE A 173 -8.35 -16.28 -6.96
C ILE A 173 -8.45 -15.55 -8.31
N THR A 174 -9.51 -14.79 -8.47
CA THR A 174 -9.67 -13.87 -9.61
C THR A 174 -9.52 -12.46 -9.09
N CYS A 175 -8.57 -11.72 -9.64
CA CYS A 175 -8.22 -10.38 -9.20
C CYS A 175 -8.14 -9.43 -10.40
N VAL A 176 -8.91 -8.35 -10.38
CA VAL A 176 -8.75 -7.24 -11.33
C VAL A 176 -7.60 -6.35 -10.87
N VAL A 177 -6.64 -6.11 -11.77
CA VAL A 177 -5.52 -5.21 -11.50
C VAL A 177 -6.03 -3.77 -11.53
N LEU A 178 -6.19 -3.19 -10.34
CA LEU A 178 -6.78 -1.87 -10.18
C LEU A 178 -5.81 -0.76 -10.55
N LYS A 179 -6.20 0.08 -11.50
CA LYS A 179 -5.56 1.37 -11.79
C LYS A 179 -6.62 2.36 -12.26
N TYR A 180 -6.49 3.61 -11.87
CA TYR A 180 -7.38 4.70 -12.30
C TYR A 180 -6.64 6.04 -12.24
N GLN A 181 -7.21 7.05 -12.87
CA GLN A 181 -6.66 8.41 -12.84
C GLN A 181 -7.25 9.20 -11.66
N SER A 182 -6.41 10.00 -11.00
CA SER A 182 -6.86 10.99 -10.03
C SER A 182 -7.58 12.13 -10.72
N VAL A 183 -8.28 12.94 -9.94
CA VAL A 183 -8.87 14.21 -10.46
C VAL A 183 -7.79 15.29 -10.48
N GLU A 184 -7.78 16.10 -11.54
CA GLU A 184 -6.94 17.28 -11.61
C GLU A 184 -7.38 18.31 -10.56
N ASN A 185 -6.43 19.00 -9.97
CA ASN A 185 -6.69 20.07 -9.01
C ASN A 185 -5.65 21.20 -9.16
N PRO A 186 -5.85 22.39 -8.52
CA PRO A 186 -4.96 23.53 -8.68
C PRO A 186 -3.49 23.30 -8.29
N LYS A 187 -3.20 22.24 -7.54
CA LYS A 187 -1.86 21.95 -7.04
C LYS A 187 -1.22 20.74 -7.72
N THR A 188 -2.02 19.84 -8.31
CA THR A 188 -1.51 18.60 -8.92
C THR A 188 -2.23 18.29 -10.23
N SER A 189 -1.47 17.94 -11.26
CA SER A 189 -2.01 17.34 -12.47
C SER A 189 -2.51 15.91 -12.23
N VAL A 190 -3.30 15.41 -13.17
CA VAL A 190 -3.77 14.03 -13.18
C VAL A 190 -2.60 13.04 -13.08
N LYS A 191 -2.73 12.05 -12.22
CA LYS A 191 -1.78 10.94 -12.08
C LYS A 191 -2.49 9.59 -12.04
N TRP A 192 -1.76 8.53 -12.36
CA TRP A 192 -2.25 7.16 -12.18
C TRP A 192 -2.16 6.74 -10.71
N VAL A 193 -3.23 6.16 -10.22
CA VAL A 193 -3.33 5.55 -8.89
C VAL A 193 -3.43 4.03 -9.06
N TYR A 194 -2.60 3.31 -8.35
CA TYR A 194 -2.50 1.86 -8.43
C TYR A 194 -2.95 1.19 -7.13
N GLY A 195 -3.82 0.19 -7.24
CA GLY A 195 -4.23 -0.62 -6.09
C GLY A 195 -3.08 -1.49 -5.61
N VAL A 196 -2.64 -1.35 -4.35
CA VAL A 196 -1.46 -2.01 -3.80
C VAL A 196 -1.52 -3.53 -3.96
N GLY A 197 -2.58 -4.17 -3.47
CA GLY A 197 -2.67 -5.64 -3.48
C GLY A 197 -2.76 -6.24 -4.87
N SER A 198 -3.57 -5.65 -5.75
CA SER A 198 -3.77 -6.18 -7.11
C SER A 198 -2.52 -6.02 -8.00
N ASN A 199 -1.80 -4.88 -7.86
CA ASN A 199 -0.56 -4.69 -8.60
C ASN A 199 0.61 -5.50 -8.02
N PHE A 200 0.65 -5.73 -6.70
CA PHE A 200 1.57 -6.67 -6.08
C PHE A 200 1.39 -8.09 -6.64
N LEU A 201 0.15 -8.59 -6.71
CA LEU A 201 -0.15 -9.90 -7.31
C LEU A 201 0.19 -9.95 -8.80
N SER A 202 -0.03 -8.86 -9.53
CA SER A 202 0.38 -8.75 -10.94
C SER A 202 1.90 -8.84 -11.09
N ASN A 203 2.68 -8.16 -10.25
CA ASN A 203 4.15 -8.27 -10.26
C ASN A 203 4.62 -9.70 -9.95
N LEU A 204 4.00 -10.37 -8.96
CA LEU A 204 4.29 -11.77 -8.67
C LEU A 204 4.03 -12.68 -9.86
N LYS A 205 2.91 -12.50 -10.57
CA LYS A 205 2.57 -13.27 -11.77
C LYS A 205 3.64 -13.11 -12.85
N TYR A 206 4.03 -11.88 -13.17
CA TYR A 206 5.05 -11.62 -14.18
C TYR A 206 6.40 -12.23 -13.78
N ALA A 207 6.82 -12.04 -12.53
CA ALA A 207 8.06 -12.63 -12.05
C ALA A 207 8.04 -14.16 -12.06
N ALA A 208 6.93 -14.79 -11.69
CA ALA A 208 6.79 -16.25 -11.72
C ALA A 208 6.83 -16.82 -13.15
N ASN A 209 6.36 -16.05 -14.13
CA ASN A 209 6.43 -16.42 -15.56
C ASN A 209 7.77 -16.08 -16.20
N GLY A 210 8.67 -15.38 -15.50
CA GLY A 210 9.91 -14.85 -16.10
C GLY A 210 9.67 -13.69 -17.07
N GLU A 211 8.56 -12.98 -16.90
CA GLU A 211 8.13 -11.85 -17.72
C GLU A 211 8.36 -10.54 -16.96
N GLU A 212 8.56 -9.45 -17.70
CA GLU A 212 8.56 -8.11 -17.12
C GLU A 212 7.15 -7.52 -17.10
N PRO A 213 6.75 -6.80 -16.04
CA PRO A 213 5.49 -6.07 -16.03
C PRO A 213 5.44 -5.06 -17.19
N PRO A 214 4.32 -4.93 -17.90
CA PRO A 214 4.21 -3.99 -19.01
C PRO A 214 4.47 -2.56 -18.51
N MET A 215 5.43 -1.90 -19.15
CA MET A 215 5.68 -0.48 -18.90
C MET A 215 4.53 0.36 -19.46
N ILE A 216 3.91 1.19 -18.65
CA ILE A 216 2.92 2.15 -19.12
C ILE A 216 3.69 3.35 -19.69
N THR A 217 3.78 3.39 -21.03
CA THR A 217 4.55 4.43 -21.75
C THR A 217 3.73 5.69 -22.03
N THR A 218 2.46 5.73 -21.68
CA THR A 218 1.58 6.86 -21.97
C THR A 218 1.24 7.65 -20.71
N GLY A 219 1.68 8.89 -20.68
CA GLY A 219 1.29 9.88 -19.68
C GLY A 219 2.38 10.25 -18.67
N THR A 220 2.07 11.21 -17.85
CA THR A 220 2.95 11.92 -16.90
C THR A 220 3.42 11.05 -15.71
N ASN A 221 3.09 9.78 -15.67
CA ASN A 221 3.53 8.85 -14.63
C ASN A 221 4.01 7.53 -15.30
N PRO A 222 5.27 7.47 -15.73
CA PRO A 222 5.74 6.53 -16.76
C PRO A 222 5.98 5.09 -16.28
N THR A 223 5.85 4.77 -15.00
CA THR A 223 6.25 3.44 -14.52
C THR A 223 5.14 2.76 -13.74
N SER A 224 4.77 1.54 -14.15
CA SER A 224 4.04 0.62 -13.29
C SER A 224 4.82 0.43 -11.98
N PRO A 225 4.15 0.42 -10.82
CA PRO A 225 4.84 0.27 -9.55
C PRO A 225 5.53 -1.10 -9.48
N SER A 226 6.80 -1.13 -9.08
CA SER A 226 7.54 -2.34 -8.74
C SER A 226 7.41 -2.65 -7.26
N TYR A 227 7.53 -3.93 -6.90
CA TYR A 227 7.37 -4.43 -5.53
C TYR A 227 8.51 -5.35 -5.14
N ALA A 228 8.93 -5.32 -3.87
CA ALA A 228 9.87 -6.28 -3.30
C ALA A 228 9.15 -7.61 -3.03
N ILE A 229 9.08 -8.48 -4.04
CA ILE A 229 8.34 -9.73 -3.98
C ILE A 229 9.08 -10.87 -3.26
N ALA A 230 10.39 -10.73 -3.05
CA ALA A 230 11.18 -11.72 -2.33
C ALA A 230 10.97 -11.71 -0.79
N GLY A 231 10.23 -10.73 -0.28
CA GLY A 231 9.96 -10.58 1.16
C GLY A 231 11.17 -10.12 1.98
N PRO A 232 11.00 -9.99 3.32
CA PRO A 232 12.08 -9.59 4.20
C PRO A 232 13.25 -10.58 4.12
N ARG A 233 14.46 -10.06 3.88
CA ARG A 233 15.69 -10.87 3.73
C ARG A 233 15.60 -11.99 2.68
N GLY A 234 14.75 -11.84 1.66
CA GLY A 234 14.54 -12.87 0.65
C GLY A 234 13.74 -14.10 1.12
N ALA A 235 13.12 -14.05 2.31
CA ALA A 235 12.44 -15.20 2.91
C ALA A 235 11.26 -15.76 2.10
N TYR A 236 10.74 -14.99 1.14
CA TYR A 236 9.60 -15.36 0.31
C TYR A 236 9.99 -15.81 -1.11
N MET A 237 11.26 -16.07 -1.34
CA MET A 237 11.74 -16.59 -2.61
C MET A 237 12.72 -17.75 -2.35
N GLU A 238 12.47 -18.92 -2.98
CA GLU A 238 13.31 -20.08 -2.92
C GLU A 238 13.24 -20.76 -4.29
N ASP A 239 14.37 -20.97 -4.94
CA ASP A 239 14.49 -21.63 -6.25
C ASP A 239 13.52 -21.06 -7.33
N ARG A 240 13.37 -19.75 -7.39
CA ARG A 240 12.39 -19.02 -8.24
C ARG A 240 10.91 -19.30 -7.92
N ILE A 241 10.63 -19.96 -6.81
CA ILE A 241 9.27 -20.10 -6.28
C ILE A 241 9.01 -18.95 -5.33
N PHE A 242 7.97 -18.16 -5.63
CA PHE A 242 7.56 -17.04 -4.78
C PHE A 242 6.56 -17.52 -3.73
N LYS A 243 6.86 -17.22 -2.48
CA LYS A 243 5.98 -17.47 -1.34
C LYS A 243 5.27 -16.17 -0.96
N VAL A 244 3.98 -16.27 -0.69
CA VAL A 244 3.17 -15.10 -0.28
C VAL A 244 2.52 -15.41 1.04
N PRO A 245 2.61 -14.52 2.05
CA PRO A 245 1.86 -14.68 3.28
C PRO A 245 0.37 -14.61 3.01
N VAL A 246 -0.33 -15.70 3.30
CA VAL A 246 -1.77 -15.81 3.10
C VAL A 246 -2.45 -16.44 4.32
N HIS A 247 -3.73 -16.12 4.49
CA HIS A 247 -4.57 -16.78 5.48
C HIS A 247 -5.95 -17.07 4.87
N VAL A 248 -6.43 -18.30 5.05
CA VAL A 248 -7.79 -18.69 4.61
C VAL A 248 -8.78 -18.31 5.70
N ARG A 249 -9.67 -17.38 5.38
CA ARG A 249 -10.76 -16.96 6.26
C ARG A 249 -12.04 -17.67 5.89
N ARG A 250 -12.61 -18.39 6.84
CA ARG A 250 -13.92 -19.01 6.67
C ARG A 250 -15.01 -17.95 6.53
N SER A 251 -15.95 -18.22 5.63
CA SER A 251 -17.11 -17.38 5.40
C SER A 251 -18.39 -18.12 5.77
N THR A 252 -19.40 -17.38 6.14
CA THR A 252 -20.79 -17.89 6.29
C THR A 252 -21.55 -17.89 4.97
N PHE A 253 -20.99 -17.29 3.91
CA PHE A 253 -21.58 -17.28 2.59
C PHE A 253 -21.52 -18.66 1.97
N ARG A 254 -22.68 -19.35 1.96
CA ARG A 254 -22.83 -20.73 1.47
C ARG A 254 -24.05 -20.85 0.60
N LEU A 255 -23.99 -21.74 -0.38
CA LEU A 255 -25.17 -22.16 -1.11
C LEU A 255 -26.13 -22.91 -0.18
N PRO A 256 -27.44 -22.82 -0.42
CA PRO A 256 -28.42 -23.63 0.30
C PRO A 256 -28.11 -25.13 0.19
N THR A 257 -28.30 -25.86 1.28
CA THR A 257 -28.09 -27.32 1.30
C THR A 257 -29.09 -28.05 0.44
N ASN A 258 -30.31 -27.51 0.27
CA ASN A 258 -31.30 -28.05 -0.64
C ASN A 258 -31.05 -27.51 -2.07
N PRO A 259 -30.70 -28.37 -3.04
CA PRO A 259 -30.39 -27.94 -4.41
C PRO A 259 -31.64 -27.40 -5.18
N LYS A 260 -32.84 -27.61 -4.65
CA LYS A 260 -34.08 -27.08 -5.23
C LYS A 260 -34.43 -25.67 -4.73
N SER A 261 -33.68 -25.12 -3.78
CA SER A 261 -33.93 -23.75 -3.31
C SER A 261 -33.61 -22.75 -4.43
N PRO A 262 -34.52 -21.81 -4.72
CA PRO A 262 -34.20 -20.75 -5.69
C PRO A 262 -33.08 -19.85 -5.15
N ILE A 263 -32.16 -19.46 -6.03
CA ILE A 263 -31.01 -18.63 -5.69
C ILE A 263 -31.01 -17.40 -6.59
N ILE A 264 -30.84 -16.21 -5.99
CA ILE A 264 -30.57 -14.98 -6.70
C ILE A 264 -29.09 -14.63 -6.45
N MET A 265 -28.31 -14.52 -7.53
CA MET A 265 -26.91 -14.15 -7.45
C MET A 265 -26.74 -12.68 -7.88
N ILE A 266 -26.16 -11.86 -6.99
CA ILE A 266 -25.81 -10.48 -7.28
C ILE A 266 -24.30 -10.39 -7.19
N GLY A 267 -23.63 -10.21 -8.33
CA GLY A 267 -22.17 -10.20 -8.44
C GLY A 267 -21.66 -8.89 -9.06
N PRO A 268 -21.54 -7.79 -8.29
CA PRO A 268 -20.90 -6.60 -8.80
C PRO A 268 -19.40 -6.83 -8.98
N GLY A 269 -18.84 -6.37 -10.10
CA GLY A 269 -17.41 -6.45 -10.38
C GLY A 269 -16.97 -7.69 -11.16
N SER A 270 -15.73 -8.11 -10.96
CA SER A 270 -15.06 -9.17 -11.73
C SER A 270 -15.63 -10.60 -11.55
N VAL A 271 -16.56 -10.81 -10.61
CA VAL A 271 -17.11 -12.13 -10.30
C VAL A 271 -18.32 -12.49 -11.16
N SER A 272 -18.96 -11.52 -11.83
CA SER A 272 -20.16 -11.73 -12.63
C SER A 272 -19.95 -12.48 -13.95
N SER A 273 -18.71 -12.77 -14.35
CA SER A 273 -18.40 -13.44 -15.60
C SER A 273 -18.38 -14.97 -15.53
N TYR A 274 -18.74 -15.58 -14.39
CA TYR A 274 -18.67 -17.03 -14.15
C TYR A 274 -20.01 -17.65 -13.73
N SER A 275 -21.12 -17.03 -14.07
CA SER A 275 -22.47 -17.61 -13.90
C SER A 275 -22.90 -18.44 -15.11
#